data_b9a3cd8bf38ee77f19299ac69192476b
#
_entry.id   b9a3cd8bf38ee77f19299ac69192476b
#
_cell.length_a   1.000
_cell.length_b   1.000
_cell.length_c   1.000
_cell.angle_alpha   90.00
_cell.angle_beta   90.00
_cell.angle_gamma   90.00
#
_symmetry.space_group_name_H-M   'P 1'
#
loop_
_entity.id
_entity.type
_entity.pdbx_description
1 polymer ?
#
loop_
_entity_poly.entity_id
_entity_poly.type
_entity_poly.pdbx_seq_one_letter_code
_entity_poly.pdbx_strand_id
1 'polypeptide(L)'
;MTKNHGDEYTVKYLKACQLAIQKKLAGQPFSSLREIEPNFNFPRLSKSGLPSIIKLNDRSSICNGSYKVIRFYLSLFSLYRIIKVEFKPKLETITGAFEGSLYHVEDFNRWLEVSSKQLLQKFSTFDIKDLASYRILPIQKSSPQGSKSYRHLIASYILMKDSHLFPKILEYLSVTNSQNILVLFKNLDYIIKKYNLNSIGSHNDYLGALSFKEEAAGKLRIFAMVDIITQSMLEPLHSRLFALFKKLPNDCTHDQNKGFAYAKELSLKYGCSYGFDLSAATDRLPVSSQASILNSLFGIGDL
;
A
#
# COMPACT_ATOMS: atom_id res chain seq x y z
N MET A 1 11.02 -8.91 -30.46
CA MET A 1 10.59 -7.63 -29.89
C MET A 1 11.70 -6.99 -29.06
N THR A 2 12.16 -7.62 -27.98
CA THR A 2 13.24 -7.12 -27.12
C THR A 2 14.51 -6.76 -27.87
N LYS A 3 14.96 -7.58 -28.84
CA LYS A 3 16.16 -7.30 -29.65
C LYS A 3 16.07 -6.00 -30.47
N ASN A 4 14.88 -5.59 -30.89
CA ASN A 4 14.72 -4.47 -31.82
C ASN A 4 14.25 -3.17 -31.12
N HIS A 5 13.57 -3.29 -29.98
CA HIS A 5 12.90 -2.15 -29.33
C HIS A 5 13.23 -2.02 -27.84
N GLY A 6 13.98 -2.98 -27.28
CA GLY A 6 14.31 -3.03 -25.86
C GLY A 6 13.21 -3.68 -25.00
N ASP A 7 13.56 -3.92 -23.74
CA ASP A 7 12.70 -4.64 -22.81
C ASP A 7 11.53 -3.79 -22.32
N GLU A 8 11.76 -2.51 -22.07
CA GLU A 8 10.70 -1.58 -21.62
C GLU A 8 9.57 -1.48 -22.66
N TYR A 9 9.92 -1.27 -23.94
CA TYR A 9 8.93 -1.25 -25.02
C TYR A 9 8.14 -2.56 -25.07
N THR A 10 8.82 -3.69 -24.95
CA THR A 10 8.18 -5.01 -25.02
C THR A 10 7.20 -5.21 -23.88
N VAL A 11 7.58 -4.87 -22.65
CA VAL A 11 6.72 -4.93 -21.47
C VAL A 11 5.48 -4.06 -21.65
N LYS A 12 5.66 -2.80 -22.04
CA LYS A 12 4.57 -1.84 -22.25
C LYS A 12 3.63 -2.31 -23.37
N TYR A 13 4.18 -2.80 -24.48
CA TYR A 13 3.38 -3.30 -25.59
C TYR A 13 2.55 -4.54 -25.24
N LEU A 14 3.14 -5.54 -24.58
CA LEU A 14 2.41 -6.75 -24.18
C LEU A 14 1.31 -6.41 -23.16
N LYS A 15 1.58 -5.52 -22.20
CA LYS A 15 0.58 -5.02 -21.26
C LYS A 15 -0.58 -4.31 -21.97
N ALA A 16 -0.26 -3.45 -22.94
CA ALA A 16 -1.26 -2.75 -23.74
C ALA A 16 -2.11 -3.73 -24.57
N CYS A 17 -1.49 -4.76 -25.16
CA CYS A 17 -2.19 -5.81 -25.88
C CYS A 17 -3.15 -6.60 -24.98
N GLN A 18 -2.74 -6.95 -23.76
CA GLN A 18 -3.60 -7.62 -22.80
C GLN A 18 -4.82 -6.78 -22.45
N LEU A 19 -4.61 -5.51 -22.14
CA LEU A 19 -5.69 -4.58 -21.78
C LEU A 19 -6.65 -4.33 -22.97
N ALA A 20 -6.13 -4.26 -24.20
CA ALA A 20 -6.96 -4.10 -25.39
C ALA A 20 -7.92 -5.30 -25.60
N ILE A 21 -7.49 -6.54 -25.32
CA ILE A 21 -8.39 -7.70 -25.34
C ILE A 21 -9.48 -7.54 -24.27
N GLN A 22 -9.10 -7.22 -23.04
CA GLN A 22 -10.05 -7.08 -21.92
C GLN A 22 -11.10 -6.00 -22.21
N LYS A 23 -10.69 -4.83 -22.70
CA LYS A 23 -11.58 -3.74 -23.05
C LYS A 23 -12.49 -4.07 -24.24
N LYS A 24 -11.98 -4.79 -25.24
CA LYS A 24 -12.79 -5.28 -26.36
C LYS A 24 -13.89 -6.22 -25.88
N LEU A 25 -13.57 -7.16 -24.98
CA LEU A 25 -14.54 -8.10 -24.41
C LEU A 25 -15.58 -7.39 -23.50
N ALA A 26 -15.19 -6.29 -22.86
CA ALA A 26 -16.08 -5.46 -22.07
C ALA A 26 -16.96 -4.50 -22.90
N GLY A 27 -16.90 -4.57 -24.23
CA GLY A 27 -17.67 -3.68 -25.11
C GLY A 27 -17.12 -2.25 -25.20
N GLN A 28 -15.94 -1.98 -24.68
CA GLN A 28 -15.27 -0.67 -24.61
C GLN A 28 -13.90 -0.68 -25.33
N PRO A 29 -13.82 -1.03 -26.61
CA PRO A 29 -12.54 -1.14 -27.31
C PRO A 29 -11.84 0.22 -27.41
N PHE A 30 -10.51 0.19 -27.32
CA PHE A 30 -9.69 1.35 -27.62
C PHE A 30 -9.67 1.64 -29.13
N SER A 31 -9.52 2.91 -29.50
CA SER A 31 -9.22 3.30 -30.88
C SER A 31 -7.74 3.15 -31.21
N SER A 32 -6.87 3.30 -30.22
CA SER A 32 -5.42 3.17 -30.34
C SER A 32 -4.79 2.70 -29.05
N LEU A 33 -3.67 1.94 -29.16
CA LEU A 33 -2.85 1.57 -27.98
C LEU A 33 -2.15 2.79 -27.33
N ARG A 34 -2.12 3.94 -28.01
CA ARG A 34 -1.63 5.20 -27.42
C ARG A 34 -2.52 5.74 -26.31
N GLU A 35 -3.78 5.36 -26.24
CA GLU A 35 -4.66 5.71 -25.12
C GLU A 35 -4.18 5.06 -23.80
N ILE A 36 -3.44 3.95 -23.91
CA ILE A 36 -2.92 3.23 -22.74
C ILE A 36 -1.51 3.72 -22.37
N GLU A 37 -0.65 3.92 -23.38
CA GLU A 37 0.75 4.33 -23.19
C GLU A 37 1.08 5.42 -24.23
N PRO A 38 0.79 6.69 -23.95
CA PRO A 38 0.92 7.80 -24.91
C PRO A 38 2.34 8.00 -25.45
N ASN A 39 3.33 7.68 -24.63
CA ASN A 39 4.76 7.92 -24.93
C ASN A 39 5.37 6.85 -25.85
N PHE A 40 4.60 5.81 -26.22
CA PHE A 40 5.10 4.71 -27.05
C PHE A 40 4.41 4.67 -28.40
N ASN A 41 5.20 4.46 -29.45
CA ASN A 41 4.67 4.29 -30.81
C ASN A 41 4.41 2.80 -31.09
N PHE A 42 3.28 2.30 -30.61
CA PHE A 42 2.89 0.91 -30.84
C PHE A 42 2.24 0.68 -32.20
N PRO A 43 2.26 -0.58 -32.73
CA PRO A 43 1.51 -0.96 -33.90
C PRO A 43 0.03 -0.64 -33.75
N ARG A 44 -0.62 -0.29 -34.87
CA ARG A 44 -2.06 0.02 -34.89
C ARG A 44 -2.91 -1.19 -34.50
N LEU A 45 -4.04 -0.92 -33.89
CA LEU A 45 -5.08 -1.93 -33.72
C LEU A 45 -5.66 -2.34 -35.07
N SER A 46 -6.14 -3.56 -35.18
CA SER A 46 -6.90 -4.04 -36.33
C SER A 46 -8.28 -3.40 -36.38
N LYS A 47 -8.98 -3.54 -37.52
CA LYS A 47 -10.37 -3.07 -37.66
C LYS A 47 -11.32 -3.66 -36.61
N SER A 48 -10.99 -4.81 -36.02
CA SER A 48 -11.76 -5.42 -34.93
C SER A 48 -11.49 -4.80 -33.54
N GLY A 49 -10.58 -3.81 -33.42
CA GLY A 49 -10.16 -3.24 -32.15
C GLY A 49 -9.18 -4.10 -31.35
N LEU A 50 -8.65 -5.16 -31.95
CA LEU A 50 -7.66 -6.07 -31.33
C LEU A 50 -6.25 -5.78 -31.83
N PRO A 51 -5.18 -6.08 -31.02
CA PRO A 51 -3.80 -5.92 -31.44
C PRO A 51 -3.48 -6.65 -32.73
N SER A 52 -2.76 -5.99 -33.66
CA SER A 52 -2.40 -6.57 -34.97
C SER A 52 -1.47 -7.79 -34.88
N ILE A 53 -0.75 -7.95 -33.76
CA ILE A 53 0.10 -9.13 -33.50
C ILE A 53 -0.71 -10.42 -33.33
N ILE A 54 -2.00 -10.33 -33.02
CA ILE A 54 -2.90 -11.50 -32.96
C ILE A 54 -3.25 -11.92 -34.40
N LYS A 55 -3.13 -13.22 -34.72
CA LYS A 55 -3.47 -13.77 -36.05
C LYS A 55 -4.93 -13.48 -36.41
N LEU A 56 -5.21 -13.28 -37.67
CA LEU A 56 -6.54 -12.90 -38.19
C LEU A 56 -7.65 -13.85 -37.71
N ASN A 57 -7.44 -15.16 -37.85
CA ASN A 57 -8.41 -16.19 -37.44
C ASN A 57 -8.66 -16.16 -35.93
N ASP A 58 -7.61 -15.91 -35.14
CA ASP A 58 -7.71 -15.82 -33.68
C ASP A 58 -8.44 -14.56 -33.25
N ARG A 59 -8.28 -13.43 -33.99
CA ARG A 59 -9.07 -12.19 -33.73
C ARG A 59 -10.56 -12.45 -33.93
N SER A 60 -10.93 -13.18 -35.02
CA SER A 60 -12.33 -13.59 -35.23
C SER A 60 -12.83 -14.47 -34.08
N SER A 61 -12.03 -15.44 -33.66
CA SER A 61 -12.36 -16.34 -32.55
C SER A 61 -12.53 -15.58 -31.21
N ILE A 62 -11.71 -14.57 -30.96
CA ILE A 62 -11.86 -13.69 -29.76
C ILE A 62 -13.17 -12.89 -29.85
N CYS A 63 -13.46 -12.30 -30.99
CA CYS A 63 -14.72 -11.56 -31.20
C CYS A 63 -15.96 -12.45 -31.03
N ASN A 64 -15.86 -13.72 -31.38
CA ASN A 64 -16.92 -14.73 -31.19
C ASN A 64 -16.93 -15.37 -29.80
N GLY A 65 -16.13 -14.86 -28.85
CA GLY A 65 -16.13 -15.29 -27.45
C GLY A 65 -15.43 -16.63 -27.19
N SER A 66 -14.54 -17.10 -28.07
CA SER A 66 -13.80 -18.35 -27.84
C SER A 66 -12.92 -18.31 -26.61
N TYR A 67 -13.37 -18.91 -25.51
CA TYR A 67 -12.66 -18.93 -24.23
C TYR A 67 -11.22 -19.44 -24.33
N LYS A 68 -10.98 -20.50 -25.11
CA LYS A 68 -9.62 -21.08 -25.28
C LYS A 68 -8.66 -20.06 -25.90
N VAL A 69 -9.08 -19.36 -26.95
CA VAL A 69 -8.24 -18.39 -27.67
C VAL A 69 -8.03 -17.14 -26.82
N ILE A 70 -9.08 -16.65 -26.15
CA ILE A 70 -9.00 -15.53 -25.23
C ILE A 70 -7.99 -15.84 -24.12
N ARG A 71 -8.14 -16.96 -23.44
CA ARG A 71 -7.24 -17.38 -22.36
C ARG A 71 -5.80 -17.53 -22.83
N PHE A 72 -5.59 -18.11 -24.02
CA PHE A 72 -4.25 -18.25 -24.60
C PHE A 72 -3.56 -16.90 -24.76
N TYR A 73 -4.21 -15.93 -25.42
CA TYR A 73 -3.60 -14.62 -25.64
C TYR A 73 -3.45 -13.79 -24.37
N LEU A 74 -4.39 -13.86 -23.43
CA LEU A 74 -4.24 -13.21 -22.13
C LEU A 74 -3.04 -13.78 -21.36
N SER A 75 -2.84 -15.10 -21.41
CA SER A 75 -1.67 -15.76 -20.80
C SER A 75 -0.38 -15.40 -21.52
N LEU A 76 -0.37 -15.44 -22.86
CA LEU A 76 0.79 -15.09 -23.67
C LEU A 76 1.23 -13.64 -23.41
N PHE A 77 0.28 -12.70 -23.40
CA PHE A 77 0.61 -11.31 -23.15
C PHE A 77 1.02 -11.05 -21.69
N SER A 78 0.56 -11.86 -20.72
CA SER A 78 0.97 -11.74 -19.31
C SER A 78 2.47 -12.04 -19.08
N LEU A 79 3.20 -12.57 -20.09
CA LEU A 79 4.65 -12.76 -20.04
C LEU A 79 5.42 -11.46 -19.78
N TYR A 80 4.83 -10.29 -20.00
CA TYR A 80 5.45 -9.03 -19.59
C TYR A 80 5.82 -8.98 -18.11
N ARG A 81 5.15 -9.77 -17.27
CA ARG A 81 5.38 -9.81 -15.82
C ARG A 81 6.70 -10.47 -15.42
N ILE A 82 7.30 -11.27 -16.31
CA ILE A 82 8.57 -11.96 -16.04
C ILE A 82 9.78 -11.29 -16.71
N ILE A 83 9.53 -10.32 -17.60
CA ILE A 83 10.61 -9.58 -18.27
C ILE A 83 11.19 -8.59 -17.25
N LYS A 84 12.50 -8.67 -17.04
CA LYS A 84 13.23 -7.72 -16.20
C LYS A 84 13.44 -6.43 -16.97
N VAL A 85 13.06 -5.34 -16.36
CA VAL A 85 13.25 -3.97 -16.88
C VAL A 85 13.97 -3.15 -15.82
N GLU A 86 14.79 -2.22 -16.24
CA GLU A 86 15.45 -1.29 -15.33
C GLU A 86 14.40 -0.45 -14.58
N PHE A 87 14.57 -0.35 -13.27
CA PHE A 87 13.65 0.36 -12.40
C PHE A 87 14.14 1.78 -12.16
N LYS A 88 13.23 2.74 -12.35
CA LYS A 88 13.49 4.14 -11.96
C LYS A 88 12.54 4.52 -10.83
N PRO A 89 13.06 4.88 -9.66
CA PRO A 89 12.21 5.31 -8.55
C PRO A 89 11.53 6.63 -8.91
N LYS A 90 10.21 6.70 -8.67
CA LYS A 90 9.42 7.92 -8.77
C LYS A 90 9.13 8.40 -7.37
N LEU A 91 9.85 9.40 -6.91
CA LEU A 91 9.70 9.95 -5.57
C LEU A 91 8.66 11.08 -5.49
N GLU A 92 8.19 11.57 -6.61
CA GLU A 92 7.26 12.70 -6.69
C GLU A 92 5.94 12.43 -5.96
N THR A 93 5.51 11.17 -5.87
CA THR A 93 4.32 10.77 -5.08
C THR A 93 4.50 11.03 -3.60
N ILE A 94 5.73 10.98 -3.09
CA ILE A 94 6.10 11.18 -1.68
C ILE A 94 6.52 12.64 -1.44
N THR A 95 7.36 13.19 -2.32
CA THR A 95 8.00 14.50 -2.12
C THR A 95 7.23 15.67 -2.71
N GLY A 96 6.29 15.41 -3.64
CA GLY A 96 5.49 16.46 -4.26
C GLY A 96 4.51 17.11 -3.27
N ALA A 97 4.17 18.37 -3.51
CA ALA A 97 3.18 19.08 -2.72
C ALA A 97 1.80 18.40 -2.77
N PHE A 98 0.99 18.61 -1.74
CA PHE A 98 -0.40 18.19 -1.72
C PHE A 98 -1.19 19.02 -2.74
N GLU A 99 -1.80 18.37 -3.71
CA GLU A 99 -2.56 19.01 -4.80
C GLU A 99 -4.08 18.98 -4.56
N GLY A 100 -4.51 18.33 -3.47
CA GLY A 100 -5.92 18.24 -3.11
C GLY A 100 -6.46 19.54 -2.49
N SER A 101 -7.78 19.71 -2.51
CA SER A 101 -8.46 20.83 -1.87
C SER A 101 -8.53 20.61 -0.36
N LEU A 102 -8.03 21.55 0.44
CA LEU A 102 -8.20 21.56 1.89
C LEU A 102 -9.69 21.59 2.29
N TYR A 103 -10.52 22.24 1.50
CA TYR A 103 -11.98 22.24 1.69
C TYR A 103 -12.55 20.81 1.75
N HIS A 104 -12.13 19.94 0.84
CA HIS A 104 -12.61 18.55 0.86
C HIS A 104 -12.11 17.77 2.06
N VAL A 105 -10.92 18.09 2.58
CA VAL A 105 -10.41 17.49 3.81
C VAL A 105 -11.24 17.92 5.02
N GLU A 106 -11.55 19.19 5.11
CA GLU A 106 -12.38 19.76 6.20
C GLU A 106 -13.81 19.24 6.13
N ASP A 107 -14.38 19.16 4.93
CA ASP A 107 -15.73 18.63 4.71
C ASP A 107 -15.81 17.14 5.07
N PHE A 108 -14.80 16.37 4.70
CA PHE A 108 -14.68 14.97 5.11
C PHE A 108 -14.58 14.83 6.65
N ASN A 109 -13.77 15.66 7.29
CA ASN A 109 -13.63 15.62 8.75
C ASN A 109 -14.96 15.97 9.46
N ARG A 110 -15.68 16.98 8.98
CA ARG A 110 -17.03 17.31 9.48
C ARG A 110 -18.02 16.15 9.30
N TRP A 111 -18.03 15.54 8.11
CA TRP A 111 -18.85 14.37 7.86
C TRP A 111 -18.49 13.22 8.78
N LEU A 112 -17.22 13.01 9.06
CA LEU A 112 -16.72 11.96 9.93
C LEU A 112 -17.19 12.17 11.37
N GLU A 113 -17.14 13.38 11.90
CA GLU A 113 -17.63 13.71 13.25
C GLU A 113 -19.11 13.37 13.43
N VAL A 114 -19.93 13.64 12.42
CA VAL A 114 -21.36 13.30 12.43
C VAL A 114 -21.57 11.79 12.30
N SER A 115 -20.84 11.15 11.40
CA SER A 115 -21.04 9.74 11.03
C SER A 115 -20.38 8.77 12.03
N SER A 116 -19.36 9.20 12.75
CA SER A 116 -18.62 8.35 13.72
C SER A 116 -19.53 7.78 14.81
N LYS A 117 -20.48 8.54 15.31
CA LYS A 117 -21.45 8.09 16.30
C LYS A 117 -22.30 6.92 15.81
N GLN A 118 -22.69 6.92 14.52
CA GLN A 118 -23.45 5.83 13.91
C GLN A 118 -22.58 4.60 13.65
N LEU A 119 -21.31 4.81 13.31
CA LEU A 119 -20.34 3.73 13.12
C LEU A 119 -19.99 3.08 14.44
N LEU A 120 -19.76 3.84 15.50
CA LEU A 120 -19.46 3.33 16.84
C LEU A 120 -20.58 2.47 17.43
N GLN A 121 -21.85 2.75 17.09
CA GLN A 121 -22.97 1.89 17.50
C GLN A 121 -22.90 0.47 16.91
N LYS A 122 -22.24 0.31 15.74
CA LYS A 122 -22.07 -0.99 15.07
C LYS A 122 -20.80 -1.73 15.49
N PHE A 123 -19.84 -1.02 16.04
CA PHE A 123 -18.55 -1.58 16.44
C PHE A 123 -18.39 -1.43 17.95
N SER A 124 -17.99 -2.52 18.61
CA SER A 124 -17.56 -2.41 20.00
C SER A 124 -16.41 -1.43 20.10
N THR A 125 -16.57 -0.38 20.89
CA THR A 125 -15.48 0.50 21.28
C THR A 125 -14.39 -0.33 21.95
N PHE A 126 -13.13 -0.04 21.66
CA PHE A 126 -12.05 -0.52 22.49
C PHE A 126 -11.51 0.62 23.37
N ASP A 127 -11.11 0.25 24.57
CA ASP A 127 -10.44 1.20 25.45
C ASP A 127 -9.04 1.50 24.90
N ILE A 128 -8.57 2.73 25.07
CA ILE A 128 -7.21 3.12 24.70
C ILE A 128 -6.15 2.24 25.37
N LYS A 129 -6.43 1.69 26.55
CA LYS A 129 -5.60 0.71 27.26
C LYS A 129 -5.44 -0.63 26.49
N ASP A 130 -6.37 -0.95 25.59
CA ASP A 130 -6.25 -2.11 24.71
C ASP A 130 -5.12 -1.95 23.68
N LEU A 131 -4.59 -0.74 23.52
CA LEU A 131 -3.45 -0.44 22.67
C LEU A 131 -2.10 -0.58 23.40
N ALA A 132 -2.09 -1.03 24.65
CA ALA A 132 -0.87 -1.23 25.41
C ALA A 132 0.09 -2.18 24.69
N SER A 133 1.33 -1.72 24.51
CA SER A 133 2.42 -2.56 24.02
C SER A 133 3.15 -3.19 25.18
N TYR A 134 3.23 -4.52 25.21
CA TYR A 134 3.83 -5.25 26.32
C TYR A 134 5.27 -5.70 26.05
N ARG A 135 5.70 -5.69 24.78
CA ARG A 135 7.02 -6.19 24.37
C ARG A 135 7.48 -5.58 23.07
N ILE A 136 8.79 -5.58 22.87
CA ILE A 136 9.37 -5.34 21.55
C ILE A 136 9.24 -6.62 20.70
N LEU A 137 8.76 -6.45 19.46
CA LEU A 137 8.57 -7.55 18.53
C LEU A 137 9.92 -8.13 18.08
N PRO A 138 10.10 -9.47 18.06
CA PRO A 138 11.33 -10.10 17.60
C PRO A 138 11.40 -10.11 16.06
N ILE A 139 11.37 -8.94 15.42
CA ILE A 139 11.35 -8.82 13.95
C ILE A 139 12.72 -9.19 13.40
N GLN A 140 12.77 -10.23 12.56
CA GLN A 140 13.99 -10.71 11.89
C GLN A 140 14.25 -10.03 10.53
N LYS A 141 13.29 -9.23 10.04
CA LYS A 141 13.44 -8.45 8.80
C LYS A 141 14.32 -7.22 9.03
N SER A 142 14.77 -6.62 7.96
CA SER A 142 15.57 -5.39 7.99
C SER A 142 14.81 -4.21 8.59
N SER A 143 15.55 -3.31 9.23
CA SER A 143 15.11 -1.99 9.70
C SER A 143 16.03 -0.91 9.11
N PRO A 144 15.74 0.38 9.32
CA PRO A 144 16.65 1.44 8.96
C PRO A 144 18.06 1.27 9.53
N GLN A 145 18.17 0.70 10.71
CA GLN A 145 19.46 0.52 11.43
C GLN A 145 20.23 -0.73 10.97
N GLY A 146 19.65 -1.62 10.17
CA GLY A 146 20.33 -2.77 9.59
C GLY A 146 19.46 -4.03 9.43
N SER A 147 20.10 -5.12 9.00
CA SER A 147 19.45 -6.43 8.87
C SER A 147 19.11 -7.01 10.24
N LYS A 148 17.93 -7.65 10.37
CA LYS A 148 17.43 -8.24 11.62
C LYS A 148 17.19 -7.18 12.70
N SER A 149 16.09 -6.43 12.55
CA SER A 149 15.71 -5.27 13.40
C SER A 149 15.92 -5.47 14.90
N TYR A 150 15.61 -6.65 15.44
CA TYR A 150 15.75 -6.93 16.87
C TYR A 150 17.19 -6.79 17.41
N ARG A 151 18.21 -6.92 16.54
CA ARG A 151 19.62 -6.75 16.92
C ARG A 151 20.02 -5.28 17.06
N HIS A 152 19.21 -4.39 16.52
CA HIS A 152 19.48 -2.96 16.48
C HIS A 152 18.60 -2.15 17.46
N LEU A 153 18.00 -2.82 18.45
CA LEU A 153 17.14 -2.18 19.45
C LEU A 153 17.81 -1.03 20.16
N ILE A 154 19.07 -1.21 20.60
CA ILE A 154 19.81 -0.15 21.30
C ILE A 154 20.07 1.04 20.38
N ALA A 155 20.51 0.79 19.13
CA ALA A 155 20.71 1.85 18.15
C ALA A 155 19.42 2.60 17.86
N SER A 156 18.31 1.88 17.65
CA SER A 156 16.99 2.50 17.47
C SER A 156 16.58 3.34 18.67
N TYR A 157 16.86 2.86 19.88
CA TYR A 157 16.51 3.60 21.10
C TYR A 157 17.34 4.89 21.26
N ILE A 158 18.65 4.86 20.98
CA ILE A 158 19.52 6.04 21.03
C ILE A 158 19.02 7.10 20.05
N LEU A 159 18.82 6.72 18.77
CA LEU A 159 18.32 7.63 17.75
C LEU A 159 16.94 8.20 18.08
N MET A 160 16.07 7.37 18.64
CA MET A 160 14.73 7.78 19.05
C MET A 160 14.77 8.79 20.20
N LYS A 161 15.62 8.55 21.20
CA LYS A 161 15.79 9.42 22.36
C LYS A 161 16.26 10.82 21.98
N ASP A 162 17.11 10.91 20.95
CA ASP A 162 17.63 12.17 20.45
C ASP A 162 16.67 12.86 19.44
N SER A 163 15.56 12.21 19.10
CA SER A 163 14.58 12.74 18.15
C SER A 163 13.49 13.58 18.83
N HIS A 164 12.88 14.49 18.07
CA HIS A 164 11.71 15.25 18.49
C HIS A 164 10.45 14.38 18.74
N LEU A 165 10.48 13.12 18.31
CA LEU A 165 9.38 12.17 18.51
C LEU A 165 9.37 11.58 19.93
N PHE A 166 10.50 11.58 20.63
CA PHE A 166 10.62 10.90 21.93
C PHE A 166 9.60 11.35 22.97
N PRO A 167 9.34 12.67 23.17
CA PRO A 167 8.30 13.13 24.09
C PRO A 167 6.91 12.57 23.74
N LYS A 168 6.56 12.53 22.46
CA LYS A 168 5.28 11.99 21.97
C LYS A 168 5.16 10.49 22.18
N ILE A 169 6.25 9.77 22.03
CA ILE A 169 6.32 8.33 22.32
C ILE A 169 6.08 8.07 23.81
N LEU A 170 6.70 8.84 24.69
CA LEU A 170 6.47 8.71 26.12
C LEU A 170 5.02 9.02 26.51
N GLU A 171 4.41 10.05 25.91
CA GLU A 171 3.02 10.39 26.07
C GLU A 171 2.11 9.22 25.64
N TYR A 172 2.32 8.68 24.42
CA TYR A 172 1.58 7.53 23.90
C TYR A 172 1.70 6.29 24.82
N LEU A 173 2.91 5.96 25.27
CA LEU A 173 3.16 4.82 26.15
C LEU A 173 2.48 5.01 27.54
N SER A 174 2.40 6.24 28.01
CA SER A 174 1.72 6.57 29.26
C SER A 174 0.21 6.43 29.14
N VAL A 175 -0.39 7.01 28.11
CA VAL A 175 -1.84 6.99 27.86
C VAL A 175 -2.33 5.57 27.59
N THR A 176 -1.58 4.77 26.81
CA THR A 176 -1.90 3.37 26.53
C THR A 176 -1.55 2.43 27.68
N ASN A 177 -0.98 2.94 28.77
CA ASN A 177 -0.51 2.13 29.92
C ASN A 177 0.53 1.06 29.55
N SER A 178 1.42 1.36 28.61
CA SER A 178 2.50 0.46 28.14
C SER A 178 3.69 0.39 29.10
N GLN A 179 3.46 0.08 30.36
CA GLN A 179 4.45 0.14 31.45
C GLN A 179 5.69 -0.71 31.17
N ASN A 180 5.54 -1.88 30.55
CA ASN A 180 6.65 -2.77 30.24
C ASN A 180 7.68 -2.11 29.30
N ILE A 181 7.22 -1.31 28.34
CA ILE A 181 8.11 -0.59 27.42
C ILE A 181 8.79 0.57 28.15
N LEU A 182 8.09 1.29 29.04
CA LEU A 182 8.70 2.32 29.87
C LEU A 182 9.80 1.76 30.81
N VAL A 183 9.56 0.59 31.39
CA VAL A 183 10.59 -0.13 32.17
C VAL A 183 11.77 -0.55 31.29
N LEU A 184 11.50 -1.05 30.09
CA LEU A 184 12.55 -1.38 29.12
C LEU A 184 13.40 -0.15 28.78
N PHE A 185 12.81 1.01 28.56
CA PHE A 185 13.55 2.25 28.29
C PHE A 185 14.48 2.64 29.43
N LYS A 186 14.03 2.53 30.67
CA LYS A 186 14.89 2.75 31.85
C LYS A 186 16.07 1.77 31.91
N ASN A 187 15.81 0.51 31.57
CA ASN A 187 16.87 -0.51 31.53
C ASN A 187 17.88 -0.24 30.38
N LEU A 188 17.40 0.21 29.21
CA LEU A 188 18.26 0.59 28.09
C LEU A 188 19.14 1.80 28.48
N ASP A 189 18.59 2.83 29.14
CA ASP A 189 19.36 3.95 29.65
C ASP A 189 20.47 3.51 30.61
N TYR A 190 20.15 2.61 31.53
CA TYR A 190 21.13 2.05 32.44
C TYR A 190 22.26 1.32 31.71
N ILE A 191 21.91 0.45 30.75
CA ILE A 191 22.87 -0.33 29.96
C ILE A 191 23.78 0.59 29.14
N ILE A 192 23.18 1.55 28.44
CA ILE A 192 23.91 2.52 27.60
C ILE A 192 24.91 3.31 28.44
N LYS A 193 24.48 3.81 29.59
CA LYS A 193 25.35 4.55 30.51
C LYS A 193 26.47 3.68 31.09
N LYS A 194 26.11 2.46 31.55
CA LYS A 194 27.07 1.54 32.21
C LYS A 194 28.19 1.09 31.26
N TYR A 195 27.88 0.84 30.00
CA TYR A 195 28.82 0.31 29.00
C TYR A 195 29.29 1.38 28.00
N ASN A 196 28.96 2.64 28.21
CA ASN A 196 29.31 3.77 27.32
C ASN A 196 28.97 3.50 25.85
N LEU A 197 27.74 3.04 25.59
CA LEU A 197 27.32 2.58 24.27
C LEU A 197 26.84 3.71 23.33
N ASN A 198 27.42 4.90 23.42
CA ASN A 198 26.94 6.11 22.73
C ASN A 198 27.09 6.06 21.19
N SER A 199 27.73 5.04 20.63
CA SER A 199 28.00 4.92 19.20
C SER A 199 27.93 3.49 18.69
N ILE A 200 26.90 2.73 19.04
CA ILE A 200 26.79 1.36 18.55
C ILE A 200 26.25 1.37 17.14
N GLY A 201 27.16 1.16 16.20
CA GLY A 201 27.04 0.48 14.91
C GLY A 201 25.67 0.49 14.21
N SER A 202 25.02 1.62 14.14
CA SER A 202 23.91 1.80 13.20
C SER A 202 24.51 2.02 11.80
N HIS A 203 23.99 1.29 10.82
CA HIS A 203 24.31 1.57 9.42
C HIS A 203 23.64 2.86 8.93
N ASN A 204 22.80 3.48 9.74
CA ASN A 204 22.04 4.68 9.40
C ASN A 204 21.75 5.50 10.66
N ASP A 205 21.94 6.79 10.56
CA ASP A 205 21.70 7.78 11.64
C ASP A 205 20.26 8.30 11.67
N TYR A 206 19.35 7.64 10.94
CA TYR A 206 17.95 8.03 10.86
C TYR A 206 17.04 6.93 11.42
N LEU A 207 15.95 7.33 12.08
CA LEU A 207 14.91 6.41 12.57
C LEU A 207 14.12 5.75 11.44
N GLY A 208 13.99 6.40 10.30
CA GLY A 208 13.29 5.90 9.14
C GLY A 208 14.19 5.76 7.91
N ALA A 209 13.83 4.88 7.00
CA ALA A 209 14.48 4.77 5.68
C ALA A 209 13.45 4.39 4.61
N LEU A 210 13.71 4.80 3.36
CA LEU A 210 12.94 4.28 2.23
C LEU A 210 13.54 2.96 1.76
N SER A 211 12.69 2.00 1.49
CA SER A 211 13.06 0.72 0.90
C SER A 211 12.36 0.53 -0.43
N PHE A 212 13.01 -0.21 -1.31
CA PHE A 212 12.57 -0.44 -2.67
C PHE A 212 12.30 -1.92 -2.87
N LYS A 213 11.12 -2.24 -3.38
CA LYS A 213 10.75 -3.59 -3.78
C LYS A 213 10.42 -3.63 -5.26
N GLU A 214 11.22 -4.37 -5.99
CA GLU A 214 10.98 -4.64 -7.40
C GLU A 214 9.78 -5.55 -7.58
N GLU A 215 8.87 -5.14 -8.44
CA GLU A 215 7.72 -5.93 -8.86
C GLU A 215 7.79 -6.22 -10.36
N ALA A 216 6.91 -7.08 -10.81
CA ALA A 216 6.80 -7.43 -12.22
C ALA A 216 6.58 -6.20 -13.11
N ALA A 217 7.04 -6.31 -14.35
CA ALA A 217 6.83 -5.28 -15.38
C ALA A 217 7.51 -3.93 -15.14
N GLY A 218 8.64 -3.91 -14.45
CA GLY A 218 9.39 -2.68 -14.19
C GLY A 218 8.74 -1.76 -13.15
N LYS A 219 7.82 -2.29 -12.32
CA LYS A 219 7.22 -1.53 -11.24
C LYS A 219 8.10 -1.59 -10.00
N LEU A 220 8.45 -0.44 -9.47
CA LEU A 220 9.17 -0.29 -8.22
C LEU A 220 8.19 0.20 -7.16
N ARG A 221 8.03 -0.56 -6.08
CA ARG A 221 7.35 -0.08 -4.89
C ARG A 221 8.34 0.56 -3.94
N ILE A 222 8.04 1.77 -3.54
CA ILE A 222 8.78 2.49 -2.51
C ILE A 222 7.93 2.44 -1.24
N PHE A 223 8.52 2.07 -0.12
CA PHE A 223 7.83 2.08 1.15
C PHE A 223 8.75 2.55 2.27
N ALA A 224 8.18 3.22 3.26
CA ALA A 224 8.90 3.65 4.44
C ALA A 224 9.12 2.45 5.38
N MET A 225 10.35 2.28 5.83
CA MET A 225 10.69 1.42 6.95
C MET A 225 10.83 2.28 8.20
N VAL A 226 10.14 1.93 9.26
CA VAL A 226 10.28 2.55 10.57
C VAL A 226 11.09 1.62 11.49
N ASP A 227 11.61 2.17 12.56
CA ASP A 227 12.39 1.43 13.55
C ASP A 227 11.53 0.38 14.31
N ILE A 228 12.22 -0.53 15.02
CA ILE A 228 11.57 -1.64 15.71
C ILE A 228 10.71 -1.19 16.90
N ILE A 229 11.04 -0.08 17.54
CA ILE A 229 10.28 0.43 18.69
C ILE A 229 8.95 0.96 18.21
N THR A 230 8.95 1.84 17.21
CA THR A 230 7.73 2.39 16.60
C THR A 230 6.83 1.27 16.06
N GLN A 231 7.38 0.27 15.36
CA GLN A 231 6.58 -0.87 14.88
C GLN A 231 5.95 -1.65 16.03
N SER A 232 6.69 -1.86 17.12
CA SER A 232 6.20 -2.60 18.28
C SER A 232 5.11 -1.83 19.04
N MET A 233 5.21 -0.51 19.09
CA MET A 233 4.20 0.34 19.73
C MET A 233 2.89 0.38 18.93
N LEU A 234 2.97 0.43 17.61
CA LEU A 234 1.79 0.51 16.74
C LEU A 234 1.15 -0.86 16.44
N GLU A 235 1.80 -1.97 16.80
CA GLU A 235 1.25 -3.32 16.57
C GLU A 235 -0.13 -3.54 17.21
N PRO A 236 -0.40 -3.16 18.48
CA PRO A 236 -1.71 -3.35 19.05
C PRO A 236 -2.82 -2.60 18.29
N LEU A 237 -2.56 -1.36 17.87
CA LEU A 237 -3.49 -0.60 17.04
C LEU A 237 -3.74 -1.30 15.71
N HIS A 238 -2.67 -1.71 15.02
CA HIS A 238 -2.78 -2.46 13.77
C HIS A 238 -3.62 -3.73 13.92
N SER A 239 -3.37 -4.53 14.95
CA SER A 239 -4.10 -5.76 15.21
C SER A 239 -5.58 -5.51 15.50
N ARG A 240 -5.91 -4.44 16.24
CA ARG A 240 -7.29 -4.05 16.51
C ARG A 240 -8.03 -3.59 15.27
N LEU A 241 -7.41 -2.74 14.44
CA LEU A 241 -7.99 -2.30 13.17
C LEU A 241 -8.24 -3.48 12.23
N PHE A 242 -7.31 -4.43 12.14
CA PHE A 242 -7.49 -5.64 11.33
C PHE A 242 -8.63 -6.51 11.84
N ALA A 243 -8.78 -6.65 13.15
CA ALA A 243 -9.93 -7.37 13.74
C ALA A 243 -11.26 -6.67 13.44
N LEU A 244 -11.26 -5.31 13.40
CA LEU A 244 -12.42 -4.52 13.02
C LEU A 244 -12.80 -4.74 11.56
N PHE A 245 -11.83 -4.71 10.63
CA PHE A 245 -12.08 -4.89 9.20
C PHE A 245 -12.72 -6.25 8.88
N LYS A 246 -12.39 -7.31 9.62
CA LYS A 246 -13.06 -8.61 9.46
C LYS A 246 -14.58 -8.56 9.65
N LYS A 247 -15.08 -7.60 10.43
CA LYS A 247 -16.50 -7.43 10.70
C LYS A 247 -17.24 -6.63 9.62
N LEU A 248 -16.49 -5.93 8.75
CA LEU A 248 -17.07 -5.15 7.67
C LEU A 248 -17.44 -6.05 6.49
N PRO A 249 -18.69 -6.02 6.02
CA PRO A 249 -19.15 -6.92 4.94
C PRO A 249 -18.48 -6.60 3.59
N ASN A 250 -18.09 -5.36 3.38
CA ASN A 250 -17.48 -4.85 2.16
C ASN A 250 -15.94 -4.76 2.24
N ASP A 251 -15.33 -5.09 3.38
CA ASP A 251 -13.87 -5.19 3.48
C ASP A 251 -13.38 -6.53 2.96
N CYS A 252 -12.39 -6.48 2.07
CA CYS A 252 -11.81 -7.65 1.40
C CYS A 252 -10.33 -7.86 1.75
N THR A 253 -9.83 -7.18 2.77
CA THR A 253 -8.43 -7.26 3.21
C THR A 253 -8.02 -8.69 3.55
N HIS A 254 -8.93 -9.46 4.15
CA HIS A 254 -8.68 -10.84 4.58
C HIS A 254 -9.10 -11.89 3.54
N ASP A 255 -10.04 -11.58 2.64
CA ASP A 255 -10.55 -12.49 1.62
C ASP A 255 -10.98 -11.74 0.36
N GLN A 256 -10.09 -11.69 -0.61
CA GLN A 256 -10.34 -11.03 -1.90
C GLN A 256 -11.39 -11.78 -2.74
N ASN A 257 -11.52 -13.12 -2.58
CA ASN A 257 -12.52 -13.90 -3.31
C ASN A 257 -13.94 -13.57 -2.84
N LYS A 258 -14.12 -13.36 -1.53
CA LYS A 258 -15.38 -12.87 -0.96
C LYS A 258 -15.76 -11.53 -1.57
N GLY A 259 -14.80 -10.59 -1.67
CA GLY A 259 -15.01 -9.29 -2.29
C GLY A 259 -15.42 -9.40 -3.76
N PHE A 260 -14.74 -10.26 -4.51
CA PHE A 260 -15.10 -10.50 -5.90
C PHE A 260 -16.52 -11.08 -6.05
N ALA A 261 -16.87 -12.07 -5.24
CA ALA A 261 -18.20 -12.67 -5.25
C ALA A 261 -19.29 -11.63 -4.92
N TYR A 262 -19.07 -10.81 -3.91
CA TYR A 262 -19.98 -9.74 -3.51
C TYR A 262 -20.14 -8.67 -4.60
N ALA A 263 -19.03 -8.20 -5.18
CA ALA A 263 -19.07 -7.24 -6.29
C ALA A 263 -19.81 -7.82 -7.52
N LYS A 264 -19.61 -9.10 -7.83
CA LYS A 264 -20.31 -9.79 -8.90
C LYS A 264 -21.84 -9.87 -8.65
N GLU A 265 -22.24 -10.21 -7.44
CA GLU A 265 -23.65 -10.25 -7.02
C GLU A 265 -24.32 -8.88 -7.21
N LEU A 266 -23.70 -7.82 -6.69
CA LEU A 266 -24.20 -6.45 -6.84
C LEU A 266 -24.26 -6.02 -8.32
N SER A 267 -23.27 -6.35 -9.12
CA SER A 267 -23.24 -6.06 -10.55
C SER A 267 -24.39 -6.74 -11.29
N LEU A 268 -24.69 -8.00 -10.97
CA LEU A 268 -25.82 -8.72 -11.54
C LEU A 268 -27.17 -8.11 -11.10
N LYS A 269 -27.27 -7.69 -9.84
CA LYS A 269 -28.50 -7.10 -9.28
C LYS A 269 -28.82 -5.73 -9.87
N TYR A 270 -27.81 -4.88 -10.06
CA TYR A 270 -28.00 -3.49 -10.50
C TYR A 270 -27.69 -3.26 -11.98
N GLY A 271 -27.21 -4.29 -12.71
CA GLY A 271 -26.88 -4.21 -14.14
C GLY A 271 -25.64 -3.38 -14.45
N CYS A 272 -24.92 -2.87 -13.45
CA CYS A 272 -23.72 -2.05 -13.62
C CYS A 272 -22.72 -2.24 -12.50
N SER A 273 -21.46 -1.88 -12.74
CA SER A 273 -20.41 -1.79 -11.74
C SER A 273 -19.48 -0.62 -12.04
N TYR A 274 -18.99 0.02 -11.00
CA TYR A 274 -18.02 1.10 -11.08
C TYR A 274 -16.77 0.70 -10.31
N GLY A 275 -15.63 0.70 -10.99
CA GLY A 275 -14.34 0.39 -10.40
C GLY A 275 -13.46 1.62 -10.34
N PHE A 276 -12.90 1.89 -9.17
CA PHE A 276 -11.96 2.99 -8.95
C PHE A 276 -10.66 2.43 -8.40
N ASP A 277 -9.55 2.98 -8.85
CA ASP A 277 -8.22 2.71 -8.31
C ASP A 277 -7.57 4.02 -7.92
N LEU A 278 -7.05 4.09 -6.70
CA LEU A 278 -6.41 5.30 -6.19
C LEU A 278 -4.92 5.29 -6.55
N SER A 279 -4.49 6.30 -7.30
CA SER A 279 -3.07 6.50 -7.56
C SER A 279 -2.35 7.00 -6.32
N ALA A 280 -1.28 6.30 -5.92
CA ALA A 280 -0.46 6.66 -4.76
C ALA A 280 -1.26 6.89 -3.46
N ALA A 281 -2.28 6.05 -3.19
CA ALA A 281 -3.20 6.23 -2.08
C ALA A 281 -2.49 6.37 -0.73
N THR A 282 -1.50 5.53 -0.45
CA THR A 282 -0.74 5.57 0.81
C THR A 282 0.14 6.80 0.94
N ASP A 283 0.64 7.34 -0.18
CA ASP A 283 1.55 8.48 -0.18
C ASP A 283 0.79 9.82 -0.13
N ARG A 284 -0.47 9.82 -0.60
CA ARG A 284 -1.26 11.05 -0.81
C ARG A 284 -2.44 11.22 0.12
N LEU A 285 -2.83 10.20 0.89
CA LEU A 285 -3.89 10.35 1.88
C LEU A 285 -3.38 11.23 3.04
N PRO A 286 -4.03 12.37 3.35
CA PRO A 286 -3.57 13.27 4.41
C PRO A 286 -3.50 12.57 5.77
N VAL A 287 -2.40 12.76 6.50
CA VAL A 287 -2.23 12.21 7.85
C VAL A 287 -3.29 12.78 8.79
N SER A 288 -3.66 14.06 8.63
CA SER A 288 -4.73 14.70 9.39
C SER A 288 -6.07 13.98 9.26
N SER A 289 -6.43 13.50 8.06
CA SER A 289 -7.65 12.71 7.87
C SER A 289 -7.57 11.36 8.58
N GLN A 290 -6.41 10.71 8.59
CA GLN A 290 -6.20 9.46 9.34
C GLN A 290 -6.31 9.70 10.85
N ALA A 291 -5.71 10.77 11.37
CA ALA A 291 -5.83 11.19 12.77
C ALA A 291 -7.30 11.48 13.13
N SER A 292 -8.02 12.22 12.27
CA SER A 292 -9.45 12.51 12.49
C SER A 292 -10.30 11.23 12.54
N ILE A 293 -10.01 10.22 11.71
CA ILE A 293 -10.69 8.92 11.77
C ILE A 293 -10.43 8.23 13.10
N LEU A 294 -9.17 8.16 13.52
CA LEU A 294 -8.79 7.50 14.75
C LEU A 294 -9.37 8.24 15.97
N ASN A 295 -9.34 9.56 15.95
CA ASN A 295 -9.90 10.38 17.03
C ASN A 295 -11.43 10.23 17.11
N SER A 296 -12.13 10.33 16.00
CA SER A 296 -13.57 10.19 15.94
C SER A 296 -14.08 8.80 16.34
N LEU A 297 -13.31 7.75 16.01
CA LEU A 297 -13.70 6.38 16.33
C LEU A 297 -13.23 5.90 17.70
N PHE A 298 -12.10 6.38 18.19
CA PHE A 298 -11.41 5.79 19.34
C PHE A 298 -10.86 6.81 20.34
N GLY A 299 -10.93 8.09 20.02
CA GLY A 299 -10.36 9.16 20.89
C GLY A 299 -8.83 9.16 20.93
N ILE A 300 -8.14 8.70 19.90
CA ILE A 300 -6.67 8.52 19.86
C ILE A 300 -5.97 9.28 18.74
N GLY A 301 -6.70 10.09 17.99
CA GLY A 301 -6.14 10.78 16.81
C GLY A 301 -5.14 11.88 17.13
N ASP A 302 -5.12 12.36 18.35
CA ASP A 302 -4.22 13.42 18.82
C ASP A 302 -2.95 12.87 19.51
N LEU A 303 -2.86 11.56 19.67
CA LEU A 303 -1.71 10.84 20.19
C LEU A 303 -0.79 10.39 19.05
#